data_afdb700e9a3779387a5f96a003384c5a
#
_entry.id   afdb700e9a3779387a5f96a003384c5a
#
_cell.length_a   1.000
_cell.length_b   1.000
_cell.length_c   1.000
_cell.angle_alpha   90.00
_cell.angle_beta   90.00
_cell.angle_gamma   90.00
#
_symmetry.space_group_name_H-M   'P 1'
#
loop_
_entity.id
_entity.type
_entity.pdbx_description
1 polymer ?
#
loop_
_entity_poly.entity_id
_entity_poly.type
_entity_poly.pdbx_seq_one_letter_code
_entity_poly.pdbx_strand_id
1 'polypeptide(L)'
;MTLLTAFIMTASCALAEGAVRDFTLDNILHHPERGDIHFNLYVPDSYDDSQPVPLYIALPGWEGLYFQGVGADLEWETMPFAAREYDPDMIIASAQLNDWGMTSALDAIALTEYLISAYNVDPNRVYLSGYSGGGETGSLVMELRPELYAAYLMMASQWDGELEPLAEARTPVYMIIGEDDSYYGSESLKNAFANLHALYEAKGLSDAEIDDILILNVKDADWFARRGISDQHGGGMAFPEEPGLLEWFFSKTKKG
;
A
#
# COMPACT_ATOMS: atom_id res chain seq x y z
N MET A 1 36.59 -20.44 -12.04
CA MET A 1 36.14 -19.33 -12.88
C MET A 1 34.68 -19.58 -13.20
N THR A 2 33.80 -19.10 -12.35
CA THR A 2 32.35 -19.30 -12.47
C THR A 2 31.78 -18.04 -13.15
N LEU A 3 31.28 -18.21 -14.38
CA LEU A 3 30.61 -17.12 -15.10
C LEU A 3 29.28 -16.82 -14.38
N LEU A 4 29.19 -15.63 -13.80
CA LEU A 4 27.94 -15.05 -13.38
C LEU A 4 27.23 -14.55 -14.65
N THR A 5 26.23 -15.28 -15.13
CA THR A 5 25.35 -14.83 -16.21
C THR A 5 24.40 -13.82 -15.61
N ALA A 6 24.64 -12.52 -15.84
CA ALA A 6 23.66 -11.47 -15.57
C ALA A 6 22.47 -11.69 -16.51
N PHE A 7 21.33 -12.06 -15.96
CA PHE A 7 20.05 -12.06 -16.66
C PHE A 7 19.60 -10.59 -16.82
N ILE A 8 19.80 -10.04 -17.99
CA ILE A 8 19.20 -8.76 -18.36
C ILE A 8 17.72 -9.08 -18.65
N MET A 9 16.84 -8.74 -17.70
CA MET A 9 15.39 -8.73 -17.95
C MET A 9 15.12 -7.59 -18.95
N THR A 10 14.88 -7.93 -20.21
CA THR A 10 14.27 -7.00 -21.15
C THR A 10 12.78 -6.95 -20.85
N ALA A 11 12.34 -5.95 -20.09
CA ALA A 11 10.92 -5.64 -19.96
C ALA A 11 10.43 -5.17 -21.34
N SER A 12 9.70 -6.04 -22.02
CA SER A 12 8.91 -5.65 -23.20
C SER A 12 7.67 -4.93 -22.67
N CYS A 13 7.71 -3.60 -22.65
CA CYS A 13 6.54 -2.79 -22.35
C CYS A 13 5.61 -2.84 -23.58
N ALA A 14 4.60 -3.70 -23.54
CA ALA A 14 3.47 -3.57 -24.42
C ALA A 14 2.66 -2.38 -23.90
N LEU A 15 2.68 -1.24 -24.63
CA LEU A 15 1.80 -0.11 -24.34
C LEU A 15 0.37 -0.57 -24.52
N ALA A 16 -0.34 -0.79 -23.41
CA ALA A 16 -1.78 -0.99 -23.43
C ALA A 16 -2.46 0.30 -23.93
N GLU A 17 -3.44 0.16 -24.82
CA GLU A 17 -4.26 1.27 -25.29
C GLU A 17 -5.16 1.75 -24.13
N GLY A 18 -4.69 2.72 -23.35
CA GLY A 18 -5.48 3.36 -22.32
C GLY A 18 -4.59 4.04 -21.27
N ALA A 19 -4.87 5.30 -21.00
CA ALA A 19 -4.37 6.00 -19.84
C ALA A 19 -5.57 6.53 -19.05
N VAL A 20 -5.61 6.28 -17.74
CA VAL A 20 -6.57 6.89 -16.83
C VAL A 20 -5.81 7.87 -15.97
N ARG A 21 -6.09 9.16 -16.16
CA ARG A 21 -5.46 10.23 -15.37
C ARG A 21 -3.93 10.08 -15.29
N ASP A 22 -3.28 9.84 -16.44
CA ASP A 22 -1.83 9.67 -16.62
C ASP A 22 -1.23 8.35 -16.10
N PHE A 23 -2.03 7.42 -15.58
CA PHE A 23 -1.58 6.05 -15.34
C PHE A 23 -1.58 5.25 -16.63
N THR A 24 -0.47 4.57 -16.94
CA THR A 24 -0.44 3.52 -17.96
C THR A 24 -1.10 2.28 -17.39
N LEU A 25 -2.06 1.71 -18.15
CA LEU A 25 -2.85 0.57 -17.70
C LEU A 25 -2.18 -0.75 -18.07
N ASP A 26 -2.51 -1.80 -17.30
CA ASP A 26 -2.16 -3.19 -17.59
C ASP A 26 -0.67 -3.43 -17.88
N ASN A 27 0.19 -2.82 -17.08
CA ASN A 27 1.59 -3.22 -17.08
C ASN A 27 1.71 -4.62 -16.49
N ILE A 28 2.58 -5.44 -17.05
CA ILE A 28 2.72 -6.84 -16.65
C ILE A 28 4.15 -7.11 -16.23
N LEU A 29 4.32 -7.54 -14.98
CA LEU A 29 5.55 -8.17 -14.52
C LEU A 29 5.47 -9.67 -14.78
N HIS A 30 6.21 -10.17 -15.76
CA HIS A 30 6.36 -11.60 -16.02
C HIS A 30 7.33 -12.21 -14.99
N HIS A 31 6.81 -12.71 -13.88
CA HIS A 31 7.63 -13.30 -12.84
C HIS A 31 7.81 -14.82 -13.07
N PRO A 32 9.06 -15.38 -13.04
CA PRO A 32 9.35 -16.75 -13.44
C PRO A 32 8.65 -17.83 -12.60
N GLU A 33 8.35 -17.52 -11.33
CA GLU A 33 7.74 -18.48 -10.39
C GLU A 33 6.28 -18.15 -10.08
N ARG A 34 5.83 -16.90 -10.32
CA ARG A 34 4.52 -16.41 -9.93
C ARG A 34 3.57 -16.18 -11.10
N GLY A 35 4.11 -16.18 -12.34
CA GLY A 35 3.35 -15.85 -13.53
C GLY A 35 3.24 -14.33 -13.76
N ASP A 36 2.13 -13.90 -14.34
CA ASP A 36 1.89 -12.52 -14.70
C ASP A 36 1.28 -11.74 -13.53
N ILE A 37 1.93 -10.66 -13.14
CA ILE A 37 1.45 -9.74 -12.10
C ILE A 37 1.05 -8.44 -12.80
N HIS A 38 -0.23 -8.10 -12.74
CA HIS A 38 -0.81 -6.94 -13.41
C HIS A 38 -0.83 -5.72 -12.48
N PHE A 39 -0.53 -4.56 -13.04
CA PHE A 39 -0.55 -3.30 -12.30
C PHE A 39 -0.72 -2.10 -13.24
N ASN A 40 -1.24 -1.01 -12.71
CA ASN A 40 -1.30 0.29 -13.38
C ASN A 40 -0.19 1.17 -12.81
N LEU A 41 0.46 1.96 -13.66
CA LEU A 41 1.68 2.67 -13.28
C LEU A 41 1.61 4.13 -13.68
N TYR A 42 1.88 5.00 -12.72
CA TYR A 42 2.21 6.40 -12.94
C TYR A 42 3.70 6.61 -12.75
N VAL A 43 4.36 7.16 -13.76
CA VAL A 43 5.73 7.66 -13.68
C VAL A 43 5.67 9.15 -14.02
N PRO A 44 6.15 10.03 -13.15
CA PRO A 44 6.12 11.48 -13.41
C PRO A 44 6.83 11.85 -14.72
N ASP A 45 6.31 12.82 -15.46
CA ASP A 45 6.98 13.36 -16.65
C ASP A 45 8.35 13.99 -16.32
N SER A 46 8.53 14.44 -15.06
CA SER A 46 9.78 14.98 -14.52
C SER A 46 10.81 13.90 -14.18
N TYR A 47 10.41 12.61 -14.15
CA TYR A 47 11.30 11.54 -13.75
C TYR A 47 12.48 11.44 -14.71
N ASP A 48 13.67 11.51 -14.12
CA ASP A 48 14.91 11.06 -14.74
C ASP A 48 15.67 10.18 -13.73
N ASP A 49 16.50 9.30 -14.20
CA ASP A 49 17.24 8.36 -13.34
C ASP A 49 18.43 8.99 -12.59
N SER A 50 18.58 10.31 -12.65
CA SER A 50 19.68 11.04 -11.99
C SER A 50 19.43 11.27 -10.49
N GLN A 51 18.15 11.29 -10.06
CA GLN A 51 17.76 11.51 -8.66
C GLN A 51 16.82 10.41 -8.19
N PRO A 52 17.04 9.85 -6.99
CA PRO A 52 16.14 8.84 -6.45
C PRO A 52 14.78 9.45 -6.03
N VAL A 53 13.68 8.80 -6.43
CA VAL A 53 12.30 9.23 -6.18
C VAL A 53 11.57 8.28 -5.23
N PRO A 54 10.50 8.72 -4.54
CA PRO A 54 9.65 7.83 -3.75
C PRO A 54 8.92 6.83 -4.64
N LEU A 55 8.59 5.67 -4.06
CA LEU A 55 7.72 4.66 -4.66
C LEU A 55 6.52 4.41 -3.75
N TYR A 56 5.32 4.42 -4.30
CA TYR A 56 4.12 4.06 -3.59
C TYR A 56 3.39 2.92 -4.30
N ILE A 57 3.01 1.89 -3.53
CA ILE A 57 2.24 0.72 -3.98
C ILE A 57 0.86 0.79 -3.33
N ALA A 58 -0.20 0.80 -4.13
CA ALA A 58 -1.58 0.72 -3.69
C ALA A 58 -2.15 -0.68 -3.96
N LEU A 59 -2.76 -1.29 -2.93
CA LEU A 59 -3.44 -2.59 -3.03
C LEU A 59 -4.96 -2.34 -2.96
N PRO A 60 -5.71 -2.73 -4.00
CA PRO A 60 -7.12 -2.38 -4.13
C PRO A 60 -8.04 -3.31 -3.33
N GLY A 61 -9.28 -2.85 -3.12
CA GLY A 61 -10.40 -3.67 -2.68
C GLY A 61 -11.00 -4.52 -3.82
N TRP A 62 -12.19 -5.09 -3.54
CA TRP A 62 -12.87 -6.02 -4.46
C TRP A 62 -13.08 -5.46 -5.87
N GLU A 63 -13.55 -4.21 -5.97
CA GLU A 63 -13.87 -3.58 -7.23
C GLU A 63 -12.63 -3.33 -8.11
N GLY A 64 -11.45 -3.27 -7.48
CA GLY A 64 -10.17 -3.03 -8.16
C GLY A 64 -9.39 -4.28 -8.54
N LEU A 65 -9.87 -5.50 -8.20
CA LEU A 65 -9.20 -6.73 -8.58
C LEU A 65 -9.18 -6.91 -10.11
N TYR A 66 -8.15 -7.58 -10.62
CA TYR A 66 -7.91 -7.70 -12.07
C TYR A 66 -9.09 -8.31 -12.85
N PHE A 67 -9.80 -9.28 -12.27
CA PHE A 67 -10.95 -9.91 -12.92
C PHE A 67 -12.17 -8.97 -13.06
N GLN A 68 -12.20 -7.84 -12.35
CA GLN A 68 -13.22 -6.79 -12.53
C GLN A 68 -12.98 -5.96 -13.80
N GLY A 69 -11.76 -5.99 -14.33
CA GLY A 69 -11.38 -5.32 -15.57
C GLY A 69 -10.07 -4.55 -15.42
N VAL A 70 -9.41 -4.33 -16.54
CA VAL A 70 -8.19 -3.53 -16.61
C VAL A 70 -8.48 -2.10 -16.17
N GLY A 71 -7.71 -1.57 -15.21
CA GLY A 71 -7.88 -0.21 -14.68
C GLY A 71 -9.04 -0.04 -13.70
N ALA A 72 -9.76 -1.12 -13.33
CA ALA A 72 -10.88 -1.05 -12.40
C ALA A 72 -10.48 -0.47 -11.03
N ASP A 73 -9.27 -0.77 -10.55
CA ASP A 73 -8.68 -0.18 -9.35
C ASP A 73 -8.67 1.36 -9.39
N LEU A 74 -8.31 1.95 -10.54
CA LEU A 74 -8.26 3.41 -10.70
C LEU A 74 -9.65 4.07 -10.89
N GLU A 75 -10.69 3.29 -11.11
CA GLU A 75 -12.07 3.80 -11.15
C GLU A 75 -12.65 3.98 -9.74
N TRP A 76 -12.22 3.18 -8.78
CA TRP A 76 -12.75 3.13 -7.41
C TRP A 76 -11.82 3.73 -6.37
N GLU A 77 -10.51 3.48 -6.49
CA GLU A 77 -9.53 3.90 -5.50
C GLU A 77 -9.16 5.38 -5.62
N THR A 78 -9.21 6.10 -4.51
CA THR A 78 -8.87 7.53 -4.47
C THR A 78 -7.43 7.78 -4.01
N MET A 79 -6.86 6.87 -3.23
CA MET A 79 -5.54 7.04 -2.61
C MET A 79 -4.39 7.20 -3.63
N PRO A 80 -4.34 6.48 -4.79
CA PRO A 80 -3.32 6.71 -5.80
C PRO A 80 -3.29 8.14 -6.35
N PHE A 81 -4.47 8.76 -6.50
CA PHE A 81 -4.57 10.14 -6.97
C PHE A 81 -4.22 11.16 -5.90
N ALA A 82 -4.63 10.91 -4.65
CA ALA A 82 -4.25 11.76 -3.52
C ALA A 82 -2.73 11.73 -3.28
N ALA A 83 -2.09 10.57 -3.44
CA ALA A 83 -0.64 10.42 -3.36
C ALA A 83 0.07 11.24 -4.44
N ARG A 84 -0.41 11.19 -5.69
CA ARG A 84 0.13 11.98 -6.80
C ARG A 84 -0.03 13.49 -6.60
N GLU A 85 -1.16 13.92 -6.04
CA GLU A 85 -1.38 15.33 -5.73
C GLU A 85 -0.48 15.80 -4.57
N TYR A 86 -0.19 14.91 -3.61
CA TYR A 86 0.68 15.20 -2.47
C TYR A 86 2.16 15.32 -2.88
N ASP A 87 2.67 14.35 -3.64
CA ASP A 87 4.05 14.35 -4.15
C ASP A 87 4.03 13.98 -5.65
N PRO A 88 4.05 14.98 -6.54
CA PRO A 88 3.98 14.75 -7.98
C PRO A 88 5.24 14.10 -8.57
N ASP A 89 6.33 14.00 -7.82
CA ASP A 89 7.58 13.34 -8.25
C ASP A 89 7.63 11.86 -7.82
N MET A 90 6.56 11.34 -7.17
CA MET A 90 6.45 9.96 -6.72
C MET A 90 6.06 9.02 -7.87
N ILE A 91 6.74 7.88 -8.00
CA ILE A 91 6.27 6.76 -8.83
C ILE A 91 5.16 6.03 -8.06
N ILE A 92 4.03 5.76 -8.73
CA ILE A 92 2.87 5.12 -8.09
C ILE A 92 2.47 3.89 -8.90
N ALA A 93 2.43 2.73 -8.25
CA ALA A 93 1.88 1.51 -8.82
C ALA A 93 0.59 1.11 -8.10
N SER A 94 -0.51 1.00 -8.85
CA SER A 94 -1.75 0.43 -8.37
C SER A 94 -1.82 -1.02 -8.85
N ALA A 95 -1.63 -1.96 -7.92
CA ALA A 95 -1.56 -3.38 -8.24
C ALA A 95 -2.96 -3.93 -8.52
N GLN A 96 -3.13 -4.71 -9.59
CA GLN A 96 -4.36 -5.43 -9.86
C GLN A 96 -4.19 -6.92 -9.53
N LEU A 97 -4.40 -7.25 -8.26
CA LEU A 97 -4.28 -8.62 -7.73
C LEU A 97 -5.50 -9.47 -8.09
N ASN A 98 -5.45 -10.76 -7.76
CA ASN A 98 -6.55 -11.70 -8.06
C ASN A 98 -7.29 -12.21 -6.81
N ASP A 99 -6.72 -12.04 -5.64
CA ASP A 99 -7.28 -12.40 -4.33
C ASP A 99 -6.71 -11.50 -3.22
N TRP A 100 -6.95 -11.83 -1.96
CA TRP A 100 -6.44 -11.11 -0.80
C TRP A 100 -5.53 -11.95 0.09
N GLY A 101 -5.16 -13.15 -0.39
CA GLY A 101 -4.38 -14.10 0.37
C GLY A 101 -2.88 -13.98 0.17
N MET A 102 -2.18 -15.01 0.64
CA MET A 102 -0.72 -15.11 0.61
C MET A 102 -0.14 -15.03 -0.82
N THR A 103 -0.87 -15.51 -1.84
CA THR A 103 -0.42 -15.40 -3.23
C THR A 103 -0.28 -13.95 -3.64
N SER A 104 -1.32 -13.14 -3.43
CA SER A 104 -1.31 -11.71 -3.74
C SER A 104 -0.34 -10.91 -2.88
N ALA A 105 -0.12 -11.30 -1.62
CA ALA A 105 0.91 -10.69 -0.78
C ALA A 105 2.32 -10.89 -1.36
N LEU A 106 2.64 -12.10 -1.80
CA LEU A 106 3.90 -12.39 -2.46
C LEU A 106 4.02 -11.72 -3.84
N ASP A 107 2.92 -11.54 -4.58
CA ASP A 107 2.89 -10.80 -5.85
C ASP A 107 3.17 -9.30 -5.61
N ALA A 108 2.58 -8.72 -4.57
CA ALA A 108 2.83 -7.33 -4.17
C ALA A 108 4.30 -7.09 -3.77
N ILE A 109 4.91 -8.04 -3.05
CA ILE A 109 6.34 -8.00 -2.71
C ILE A 109 7.19 -8.07 -3.98
N ALA A 110 6.92 -9.03 -4.87
CA ALA A 110 7.66 -9.18 -6.13
C ALA A 110 7.54 -7.93 -7.03
N LEU A 111 6.35 -7.33 -7.10
CA LEU A 111 6.13 -6.07 -7.82
C LEU A 111 6.94 -4.93 -7.20
N THR A 112 6.95 -4.82 -5.88
CA THR A 112 7.72 -3.78 -5.16
C THR A 112 9.22 -3.92 -5.45
N GLU A 113 9.78 -5.13 -5.32
CA GLU A 113 11.20 -5.41 -5.60
C GLU A 113 11.55 -5.16 -7.06
N TYR A 114 10.67 -5.52 -7.99
CA TYR A 114 10.83 -5.22 -9.41
C TYR A 114 10.92 -3.71 -9.67
N LEU A 115 9.99 -2.92 -9.14
CA LEU A 115 9.96 -1.47 -9.36
C LEU A 115 11.16 -0.77 -8.73
N ILE A 116 11.62 -1.21 -7.55
CA ILE A 116 12.87 -0.72 -6.94
C ILE A 116 14.07 -1.00 -7.85
N SER A 117 14.07 -2.14 -8.57
CA SER A 117 15.16 -2.50 -9.47
C SER A 117 15.08 -1.82 -10.84
N ALA A 118 13.85 -1.51 -11.30
CA ALA A 118 13.58 -0.96 -12.63
C ALA A 118 13.73 0.57 -12.70
N TYR A 119 13.58 1.25 -11.57
CA TYR A 119 13.63 2.70 -11.45
C TYR A 119 14.65 3.13 -10.40
N ASN A 120 15.13 4.37 -10.47
CA ASN A 120 15.98 4.96 -9.41
C ASN A 120 15.10 5.39 -8.22
N VAL A 121 14.65 4.39 -7.45
CA VAL A 121 13.80 4.59 -6.26
C VAL A 121 14.69 4.87 -5.05
N ASP A 122 14.29 5.81 -4.20
CA ASP A 122 14.85 5.96 -2.86
C ASP A 122 14.39 4.78 -1.98
N PRO A 123 15.28 3.85 -1.63
CA PRO A 123 14.88 2.66 -0.88
C PRO A 123 14.38 2.99 0.54
N ASN A 124 14.57 4.22 1.03
CA ASN A 124 14.06 4.68 2.31
C ASN A 124 12.66 5.29 2.22
N ARG A 125 12.13 5.51 1.01
CA ARG A 125 10.83 6.11 0.74
C ARG A 125 9.97 5.20 -0.14
N VAL A 126 9.75 3.97 0.31
CA VAL A 126 8.85 2.99 -0.33
C VAL A 126 7.63 2.82 0.56
N TYR A 127 6.44 3.08 0.05
CA TYR A 127 5.20 3.10 0.82
C TYR A 127 4.22 2.05 0.31
N LEU A 128 3.41 1.50 1.22
CA LEU A 128 2.36 0.54 0.91
C LEU A 128 1.04 1.01 1.51
N SER A 129 -0.04 0.94 0.74
CA SER A 129 -1.38 1.01 1.31
C SER A 129 -2.24 -0.15 0.86
N GLY A 130 -3.29 -0.44 1.63
CA GLY A 130 -4.31 -1.40 1.26
C GLY A 130 -5.69 -0.94 1.72
N TYR A 131 -6.67 -1.04 0.82
CA TYR A 131 -8.07 -0.77 1.10
C TYR A 131 -8.87 -2.06 1.09
N SER A 132 -9.76 -2.26 2.07
CA SER A 132 -10.62 -3.45 2.15
C SER A 132 -9.78 -4.74 2.05
N GLY A 133 -10.07 -5.64 1.13
CA GLY A 133 -9.27 -6.84 0.89
C GLY A 133 -7.79 -6.57 0.57
N GLY A 134 -7.48 -5.42 -0.05
CA GLY A 134 -6.09 -4.98 -0.21
C GLY A 134 -5.38 -4.71 1.12
N GLY A 135 -6.13 -4.33 2.16
CA GLY A 135 -5.60 -4.22 3.52
C GLY A 135 -5.30 -5.58 4.15
N GLU A 136 -6.16 -6.60 3.92
CA GLU A 136 -5.84 -7.98 4.32
C GLU A 136 -4.52 -8.43 3.68
N THR A 137 -4.39 -8.27 2.36
CA THR A 137 -3.15 -8.56 1.61
C THR A 137 -1.95 -7.78 2.18
N GLY A 138 -2.12 -6.48 2.44
CA GLY A 138 -1.06 -5.63 2.99
C GLY A 138 -0.61 -6.08 4.39
N SER A 139 -1.51 -6.61 5.23
CA SER A 139 -1.15 -7.18 6.53
C SER A 139 -0.26 -8.43 6.40
N LEU A 140 -0.50 -9.27 5.39
CA LEU A 140 0.35 -10.42 5.06
C LEU A 140 1.71 -9.96 4.48
N VAL A 141 1.74 -8.86 3.71
CA VAL A 141 3.00 -8.25 3.28
C VAL A 141 3.81 -7.78 4.49
N MET A 142 3.15 -7.18 5.49
CA MET A 142 3.81 -6.75 6.73
C MET A 142 4.28 -7.91 7.61
N GLU A 143 3.66 -9.08 7.53
CA GLU A 143 4.18 -10.31 8.12
C GLU A 143 5.46 -10.78 7.45
N LEU A 144 5.51 -10.71 6.10
CA LEU A 144 6.58 -11.33 5.31
C LEU A 144 7.80 -10.41 5.13
N ARG A 145 7.59 -9.14 4.79
CA ARG A 145 8.63 -8.20 4.37
C ARG A 145 8.37 -6.75 4.83
N PRO A 146 8.11 -6.53 6.14
CA PRO A 146 7.83 -5.18 6.66
C PRO A 146 8.98 -4.19 6.40
N GLU A 147 10.22 -4.67 6.35
CA GLU A 147 11.42 -3.85 6.16
C GLU A 147 11.57 -3.26 4.74
N LEU A 148 10.78 -3.72 3.78
CA LEU A 148 10.76 -3.11 2.45
C LEU A 148 10.17 -1.70 2.47
N TYR A 149 9.29 -1.40 3.42
CA TYR A 149 8.46 -0.21 3.41
C TYR A 149 8.83 0.79 4.50
N ALA A 150 8.73 2.08 4.17
CA ALA A 150 8.89 3.19 5.09
C ALA A 150 7.66 3.39 5.98
N ALA A 151 6.47 3.05 5.45
CA ALA A 151 5.21 3.03 6.19
C ALA A 151 4.17 2.16 5.49
N TYR A 152 3.18 1.69 6.27
CA TYR A 152 1.99 1.00 5.79
C TYR A 152 0.72 1.75 6.22
N LEU A 153 -0.20 1.99 5.28
CA LEU A 153 -1.52 2.57 5.52
C LEU A 153 -2.60 1.52 5.26
N MET A 154 -3.32 1.12 6.31
CA MET A 154 -4.44 0.19 6.22
C MET A 154 -5.76 0.96 6.31
N MET A 155 -6.63 0.78 5.31
CA MET A 155 -7.90 1.50 5.18
C MET A 155 -9.08 0.54 5.10
N ALA A 156 -10.10 0.73 5.96
CA ALA A 156 -11.36 -0.02 5.96
C ALA A 156 -11.18 -1.54 5.84
N SER A 157 -10.34 -2.14 6.69
CA SER A 157 -9.94 -3.55 6.58
C SER A 157 -9.80 -4.23 7.93
N GLN A 158 -9.35 -5.48 7.91
CA GLN A 158 -8.94 -6.25 9.08
C GLN A 158 -7.48 -6.70 8.94
N TRP A 159 -6.88 -7.09 10.05
CA TRP A 159 -5.50 -7.59 10.09
C TRP A 159 -5.48 -9.11 10.09
N ASP A 160 -4.85 -9.73 9.10
CA ASP A 160 -4.77 -11.19 8.93
C ASP A 160 -3.36 -11.75 9.17
N GLY A 161 -2.32 -10.92 9.04
CA GLY A 161 -0.92 -11.33 9.20
C GLY A 161 -0.48 -11.44 10.67
N GLU A 162 0.62 -12.15 10.92
CA GLU A 162 1.30 -12.16 12.21
C GLU A 162 1.92 -10.78 12.50
N LEU A 163 1.84 -10.33 13.76
CA LEU A 163 2.27 -8.99 14.16
C LEU A 163 3.75 -8.91 14.57
N GLU A 164 4.33 -10.03 14.97
CA GLU A 164 5.70 -10.08 15.48
C GLU A 164 6.76 -9.61 14.49
N PRO A 165 6.73 -9.98 13.19
CA PRO A 165 7.72 -9.48 12.22
C PRO A 165 7.64 -7.96 12.04
N LEU A 166 6.41 -7.42 12.02
CA LEU A 166 6.18 -5.98 11.97
C LEU A 166 6.73 -5.27 13.21
N ALA A 167 6.48 -5.85 14.41
CA ALA A 167 6.98 -5.30 15.66
C ALA A 167 8.51 -5.36 15.77
N GLU A 168 9.17 -6.35 15.14
CA GLU A 168 10.63 -6.40 15.03
C GLU A 168 11.17 -5.31 14.08
N ALA A 169 10.56 -5.15 12.92
CA ALA A 169 10.98 -4.18 11.91
C ALA A 169 10.68 -2.73 12.33
N ARG A 170 9.68 -2.53 13.19
CA ARG A 170 9.18 -1.21 13.64
C ARG A 170 8.75 -0.34 12.45
N THR A 171 8.25 -0.95 11.39
CA THR A 171 7.70 -0.23 10.25
C THR A 171 6.46 0.56 10.70
N PRO A 172 6.40 1.88 10.46
CA PRO A 172 5.26 2.70 10.84
C PRO A 172 3.95 2.23 10.19
N VAL A 173 2.87 2.17 10.98
CA VAL A 173 1.53 1.77 10.52
C VAL A 173 0.49 2.79 10.91
N TYR A 174 -0.31 3.20 9.93
CA TYR A 174 -1.53 3.98 10.14
C TYR A 174 -2.74 3.11 9.79
N MET A 175 -3.64 2.91 10.74
CA MET A 175 -4.88 2.18 10.60
C MET A 175 -6.05 3.15 10.63
N ILE A 176 -6.93 3.15 9.60
CA ILE A 176 -8.13 3.99 9.57
C ILE A 176 -9.34 3.19 9.11
N ILE A 177 -10.43 3.32 9.87
CA ILE A 177 -11.68 2.57 9.63
C ILE A 177 -12.89 3.34 10.15
N GLY A 178 -14.07 3.10 9.59
CA GLY A 178 -15.32 3.52 10.17
C GLY A 178 -15.67 2.73 11.43
N GLU A 179 -16.23 3.39 12.46
CA GLU A 179 -16.64 2.71 13.70
C GLU A 179 -17.64 1.58 13.42
N ASP A 180 -18.60 1.86 12.54
CA ASP A 180 -19.63 0.93 12.08
C ASP A 180 -19.40 0.52 10.62
N ASP A 181 -18.13 0.22 10.26
CA ASP A 181 -17.82 -0.31 8.94
C ASP A 181 -18.71 -1.50 8.62
N SER A 182 -19.47 -1.42 7.51
CA SER A 182 -20.56 -2.36 7.20
C SER A 182 -20.06 -3.77 6.85
N TYR A 183 -18.76 -3.93 6.57
CA TYR A 183 -18.16 -5.20 6.17
C TYR A 183 -17.34 -5.84 7.31
N TYR A 184 -16.37 -5.10 7.86
CA TYR A 184 -15.45 -5.62 8.89
C TYR A 184 -15.85 -5.21 10.31
N GLY A 185 -16.61 -4.13 10.49
CA GLY A 185 -16.68 -3.45 11.79
C GLY A 185 -15.30 -2.89 12.16
N SER A 186 -15.16 -2.29 13.34
CA SER A 186 -13.89 -1.71 13.79
C SER A 186 -13.13 -2.56 14.82
N GLU A 187 -13.77 -3.58 15.40
CA GLU A 187 -13.21 -4.31 16.54
C GLU A 187 -11.98 -5.15 16.19
N SER A 188 -11.94 -5.78 14.99
CA SER A 188 -10.76 -6.54 14.56
C SER A 188 -9.53 -5.65 14.50
N LEU A 189 -9.67 -4.45 13.92
CA LEU A 189 -8.55 -3.51 13.76
C LEU A 189 -8.13 -2.89 15.09
N LYS A 190 -9.09 -2.60 15.99
CA LYS A 190 -8.80 -2.17 17.38
C LYS A 190 -7.98 -3.21 18.14
N ASN A 191 -8.31 -4.49 17.97
CA ASN A 191 -7.59 -5.59 18.59
C ASN A 191 -6.17 -5.73 18.01
N ALA A 192 -6.01 -5.64 16.70
CA ALA A 192 -4.69 -5.66 16.06
C ALA A 192 -3.82 -4.50 16.55
N PHE A 193 -4.37 -3.29 16.63
CA PHE A 193 -3.68 -2.12 17.19
C PHE A 193 -3.24 -2.36 18.65
N ALA A 194 -4.14 -2.84 19.52
CA ALA A 194 -3.82 -3.08 20.92
C ALA A 194 -2.74 -4.16 21.10
N ASN A 195 -2.79 -5.22 20.29
CA ASN A 195 -1.80 -6.29 20.33
C ASN A 195 -0.43 -5.80 19.83
N LEU A 196 -0.39 -5.02 18.75
CA LEU A 196 0.84 -4.45 18.23
C LEU A 196 1.45 -3.44 19.21
N HIS A 197 0.61 -2.61 19.85
CA HIS A 197 1.04 -1.70 20.92
C HIS A 197 1.71 -2.46 22.06
N ALA A 198 1.07 -3.53 22.54
CA ALA A 198 1.63 -4.37 23.61
C ALA A 198 2.96 -5.05 23.21
N LEU A 199 3.11 -5.44 21.94
CA LEU A 199 4.37 -5.98 21.42
C LEU A 199 5.49 -4.91 21.43
N TYR A 200 5.19 -3.67 21.06
CA TYR A 200 6.13 -2.56 21.13
C TYR A 200 6.54 -2.23 22.57
N GLU A 201 5.58 -2.18 23.51
CA GLU A 201 5.87 -2.01 24.95
C GLU A 201 6.79 -3.13 25.47
N ALA A 202 6.49 -4.39 25.12
CA ALA A 202 7.32 -5.55 25.51
C ALA A 202 8.75 -5.48 24.94
N LYS A 203 8.94 -4.78 23.79
CA LYS A 203 10.23 -4.50 23.16
C LYS A 203 10.92 -3.24 23.73
N GLY A 204 10.31 -2.60 24.73
CA GLY A 204 10.88 -1.47 25.46
C GLY A 204 10.73 -0.11 24.79
N LEU A 205 9.80 0.04 23.83
CA LEU A 205 9.46 1.35 23.29
C LEU A 205 8.66 2.15 24.33
N SER A 206 8.91 3.43 24.40
CA SER A 206 8.09 4.37 25.17
C SER A 206 6.79 4.71 24.41
N ASP A 207 5.76 5.19 25.13
CA ASP A 207 4.50 5.62 24.55
C ASP A 207 4.73 6.62 23.38
N ALA A 208 5.64 7.58 23.55
CA ALA A 208 5.94 8.56 22.52
C ALA A 208 6.58 7.96 21.26
N GLU A 209 7.40 6.90 21.41
CA GLU A 209 7.97 6.18 20.27
C GLU A 209 6.90 5.33 19.57
N ILE A 210 5.96 4.76 20.34
CA ILE A 210 4.84 4.00 19.78
C ILE A 210 3.89 4.95 19.03
N ASP A 211 3.51 6.06 19.62
CA ASP A 211 2.64 7.08 19.01
C ASP A 211 3.22 7.65 17.69
N ASP A 212 4.54 7.67 17.53
CA ASP A 212 5.19 8.09 16.27
C ASP A 212 5.00 7.07 15.15
N ILE A 213 4.93 5.78 15.47
CA ILE A 213 4.95 4.70 14.47
C ILE A 213 3.64 3.91 14.36
N LEU A 214 2.70 4.08 15.28
CA LEU A 214 1.44 3.33 15.29
C LEU A 214 0.25 4.25 15.57
N ILE A 215 -0.63 4.38 14.58
CA ILE A 215 -1.86 5.17 14.69
C ILE A 215 -3.07 4.31 14.40
N LEU A 216 -4.10 4.44 15.24
CA LEU A 216 -5.45 3.96 14.96
C LEU A 216 -6.41 5.16 14.93
N ASN A 217 -7.07 5.33 13.80
CA ASN A 217 -8.05 6.40 13.57
C ASN A 217 -9.42 5.80 13.23
N VAL A 218 -10.29 5.73 14.23
CA VAL A 218 -11.67 5.22 14.05
C VAL A 218 -12.60 6.40 13.79
N LYS A 219 -13.23 6.42 12.62
CA LYS A 219 -14.16 7.48 12.21
C LYS A 219 -15.58 7.18 12.65
N ASP A 220 -16.17 8.14 13.35
CA ASP A 220 -17.56 8.07 13.78
C ASP A 220 -18.56 8.33 12.63
N ALA A 221 -19.84 8.06 12.88
CA ALA A 221 -20.91 8.29 11.92
C ALA A 221 -21.01 9.75 11.48
N ASP A 222 -20.67 10.72 12.34
CA ASP A 222 -20.73 12.13 12.03
C ASP A 222 -19.65 12.54 11.01
N TRP A 223 -18.48 11.90 11.03
CA TRP A 223 -17.44 12.14 10.04
C TRP A 223 -17.92 11.80 8.63
N PHE A 224 -18.62 10.67 8.46
CA PHE A 224 -19.20 10.25 7.18
C PHE A 224 -20.42 11.09 6.80
N ALA A 225 -21.31 11.38 7.75
CA ALA A 225 -22.52 12.17 7.49
C ALA A 225 -22.20 13.58 6.98
N ARG A 226 -21.16 14.23 7.51
CA ARG A 226 -20.71 15.55 7.02
C ARG A 226 -20.25 15.53 5.56
N ARG A 227 -19.90 14.36 5.02
CA ARG A 227 -19.50 14.13 3.61
C ARG A 227 -20.65 13.58 2.75
N GLY A 228 -21.85 13.42 3.32
CA GLY A 228 -23.00 12.84 2.64
C GLY A 228 -22.86 11.32 2.39
N ILE A 229 -21.99 10.65 3.14
CA ILE A 229 -21.69 9.22 3.03
C ILE A 229 -22.55 8.47 4.04
N SER A 230 -23.26 7.44 3.61
CA SER A 230 -24.12 6.60 4.46
C SER A 230 -23.53 5.22 4.73
N ASP A 231 -22.68 4.71 3.85
CA ASP A 231 -21.97 3.43 4.04
C ASP A 231 -20.53 3.71 4.48
N GLN A 232 -20.15 3.26 5.66
CA GLN A 232 -18.84 3.54 6.22
C GLN A 232 -17.73 2.71 5.57
N HIS A 233 -18.06 1.54 5.00
CA HIS A 233 -17.08 0.75 4.27
C HIS A 233 -16.71 1.41 2.94
N GLY A 234 -17.67 1.54 2.03
CA GLY A 234 -17.43 2.24 0.75
C GLY A 234 -17.00 3.70 0.93
N GLY A 235 -17.42 4.33 2.03
CA GLY A 235 -17.01 5.67 2.42
C GLY A 235 -15.54 5.82 2.80
N GLY A 236 -14.82 4.72 3.00
CA GLY A 236 -13.37 4.72 3.20
C GLY A 236 -12.57 5.31 2.03
N MET A 237 -13.18 5.44 0.86
CA MET A 237 -12.59 6.18 -0.26
C MET A 237 -12.34 7.66 0.06
N ALA A 238 -12.99 8.23 1.09
CA ALA A 238 -12.74 9.60 1.55
C ALA A 238 -11.61 9.71 2.60
N PHE A 239 -11.00 8.61 3.04
CA PHE A 239 -9.93 8.67 4.05
C PHE A 239 -8.70 9.49 3.64
N PRO A 240 -8.29 9.58 2.35
CA PRO A 240 -7.22 10.48 1.97
C PRO A 240 -7.47 11.97 2.28
N GLU A 241 -8.74 12.37 2.51
CA GLU A 241 -9.11 13.72 2.92
C GLU A 241 -8.92 13.97 4.43
N GLU A 242 -8.52 12.94 5.18
CA GLU A 242 -8.29 13.10 6.63
C GLU A 242 -7.09 14.00 6.88
N PRO A 243 -7.28 15.11 7.62
CA PRO A 243 -6.19 16.02 7.90
C PRO A 243 -5.00 15.36 8.57
N GLY A 244 -3.81 15.55 8.00
CA GLY A 244 -2.56 15.02 8.53
C GLY A 244 -2.25 13.58 8.15
N LEU A 245 -3.18 12.83 7.49
CA LEU A 245 -2.93 11.45 7.12
C LEU A 245 -1.82 11.34 6.07
N LEU A 246 -1.91 12.09 4.97
CA LEU A 246 -0.91 12.04 3.90
C LEU A 246 0.44 12.54 4.37
N GLU A 247 0.46 13.64 5.17
CA GLU A 247 1.67 14.18 5.78
C GLU A 247 2.34 13.15 6.69
N TRP A 248 1.56 12.48 7.56
CA TRP A 248 2.11 11.46 8.44
C TRP A 248 2.66 10.29 7.62
N PHE A 249 1.90 9.77 6.68
CA PHE A 249 2.23 8.59 5.90
C PHE A 249 3.50 8.81 5.05
N PHE A 250 3.52 9.86 4.24
CA PHE A 250 4.63 10.13 3.32
C PHE A 250 5.83 10.85 3.96
N SER A 251 5.72 11.31 5.22
CA SER A 251 6.87 11.83 5.97
C SER A 251 7.76 10.74 6.54
N LYS A 252 7.28 9.49 6.62
CA LYS A 252 8.05 8.38 7.20
C LYS A 252 9.17 7.97 6.27
N THR A 253 10.31 7.64 6.86
CA THR A 253 11.47 7.09 6.16
C THR A 253 11.99 5.89 6.92
N LYS A 254 12.55 4.91 6.22
CA LYS A 254 13.21 3.81 6.91
C LYS A 254 14.37 4.35 7.73
N LYS A 255 14.39 3.99 9.01
CA LYS A 255 15.53 4.30 9.87
C LYS A 255 16.64 3.30 9.50
N GLY A 256 17.77 3.81 9.00
CA GLY A 256 18.94 3.02 8.67
C GLY A 256 19.58 2.35 9.90
#